data_0477928a3957fad58cb96a29a5daecfa
#
_entry.id   0477928a3957fad58cb96a29a5daecfa
#
_cell.length_a   1.000
_cell.length_b   1.000
_cell.length_c   1.000
_cell.angle_alpha   90.00
_cell.angle_beta   90.00
_cell.angle_gamma   90.00
#
_symmetry.space_group_name_H-M   'P 1'
#
loop_
_entity.id
_entity.type
_entity.pdbx_description
1 polymer ?
#
loop_
_entity_poly.entity_id
_entity_poly.type
_entity_poly.pdbx_seq_one_letter_code
_entity_poly.pdbx_strand_id
1 'polypeptide(L)'
;MKRLVIKKKVSSVISCYKIPNKFHYLNQRSLKNGKVKFLYEKMRNKKILKQSKPPVYSHGNLFSFKLKEFLKQNSLTPKPLYFVLLDTFEESIDIDTKEDIRIARALFKKFKFN
;
A
#
# COMPACT_ATOMS: atom_id res chain seq x y z
N MET A 1 -8.00 -10.89 -8.91
CA MET A 1 -8.91 -10.10 -8.06
C MET A 1 -10.38 -10.42 -8.28
N LYS A 2 -10.88 -10.36 -9.50
CA LYS A 2 -12.30 -10.67 -9.81
C LYS A 2 -12.77 -12.03 -9.27
N ARG A 3 -11.95 -13.07 -9.42
CA ARG A 3 -12.28 -14.41 -8.91
C ARG A 3 -12.46 -14.46 -7.39
N LEU A 4 -11.64 -13.70 -6.65
CA LEU A 4 -11.71 -13.66 -5.20
C LEU A 4 -13.01 -12.98 -4.74
N VAL A 5 -13.40 -11.90 -5.39
CA VAL A 5 -14.66 -11.19 -5.10
C VAL A 5 -15.89 -12.08 -5.36
N ILE A 6 -15.84 -12.93 -6.39
CA ILE A 6 -16.96 -13.82 -6.74
C ILE A 6 -17.02 -15.06 -5.84
N LYS A 7 -15.89 -15.74 -5.62
CA LYS A 7 -15.84 -17.04 -4.90
C LYS A 7 -16.00 -16.94 -3.40
N LYS A 8 -15.54 -15.85 -2.78
CA LYS A 8 -15.68 -15.63 -1.34
C LYS A 8 -16.78 -14.60 -1.11
N LYS A 9 -17.42 -14.65 0.04
CA LYS A 9 -18.38 -13.62 0.46
C LYS A 9 -17.63 -12.32 0.81
N VAL A 10 -16.92 -11.78 -0.14
CA VAL A 10 -16.08 -10.58 -0.04
C VAL A 10 -16.80 -9.43 -0.71
N SER A 11 -16.78 -8.27 -0.11
CA SER A 11 -17.36 -7.08 -0.72
C SER A 11 -16.37 -6.33 -1.60
N SER A 12 -15.10 -6.38 -1.28
CA SER A 12 -14.05 -5.75 -2.08
C SER A 12 -12.70 -6.42 -1.90
N VAL A 13 -11.82 -6.18 -2.88
CA VAL A 13 -10.43 -6.62 -2.87
C VAL A 13 -9.56 -5.46 -3.36
N ILE A 14 -8.46 -5.22 -2.68
CA ILE A 14 -7.46 -4.24 -3.11
C ILE A 14 -6.12 -4.93 -3.35
N SER A 15 -5.33 -4.37 -4.24
CA SER A 15 -3.92 -4.74 -4.33
C SER A 15 -3.14 -4.04 -3.22
N CYS A 16 -2.21 -4.77 -2.62
CA CYS A 16 -1.33 -4.24 -1.57
C CYS A 16 0.10 -4.61 -1.86
N TYR A 17 1.04 -3.80 -1.40
CA TYR A 17 2.46 -4.12 -1.46
C TYR A 17 3.11 -3.86 -0.10
N LYS A 18 4.13 -4.64 0.21
CA LYS A 18 4.89 -4.49 1.45
C LYS A 18 5.70 -3.21 1.42
N ILE A 19 5.57 -2.39 2.44
CA ILE A 19 6.34 -1.16 2.56
C ILE A 19 7.80 -1.50 2.86
N PRO A 20 8.77 -0.98 2.08
CA PRO A 20 10.19 -1.13 2.38
C PRO A 20 10.53 -0.60 3.77
N ASN A 21 11.49 -1.22 4.42
CA ASN A 21 11.85 -0.89 5.80
C ASN A 21 12.18 0.59 6.02
N LYS A 22 12.85 1.22 5.07
CA LYS A 22 13.19 2.65 5.15
C LYS A 22 11.97 3.58 5.18
N PHE A 23 10.81 3.14 4.68
CA PHE A 23 9.57 3.90 4.69
C PHE A 23 8.60 3.46 5.78
N HIS A 24 9.02 2.53 6.64
CA HIS A 24 8.20 2.05 7.74
C HIS A 24 7.80 3.20 8.66
N TYR A 25 6.56 3.18 9.18
CA TYR A 25 6.07 4.28 10.03
C TYR A 25 6.94 4.51 11.27
N LEU A 26 7.57 3.48 11.83
CA LEU A 26 8.48 3.62 12.95
C LEU A 26 9.79 4.33 12.62
N ASN A 27 10.11 4.48 11.33
CA ASN A 27 11.28 5.22 10.86
C ASN A 27 10.95 6.65 10.43
N GLN A 28 9.68 7.01 10.39
CA GLN A 28 9.25 8.35 9.99
C GLN A 28 9.51 9.37 11.10
N ARG A 29 9.77 10.60 10.68
CA ARG A 29 10.19 11.67 11.59
C ARG A 29 9.36 12.93 11.35
N SER A 30 9.19 13.71 12.42
CA SER A 30 8.65 15.06 12.33
C SER A 30 9.77 16.08 12.42
N LEU A 31 9.59 17.20 11.73
CA LEU A 31 10.53 18.30 11.71
C LEU A 31 9.83 19.54 12.28
N LYS A 32 10.42 20.15 13.32
CA LYS A 32 9.87 21.37 13.91
C LYS A 32 11.00 22.22 14.52
N ASN A 33 11.03 23.51 14.16
CA ASN A 33 11.99 24.48 14.71
C ASN A 33 13.46 23.99 14.63
N GLY A 34 13.84 23.42 13.48
CA GLY A 34 15.20 22.90 13.27
C GLY A 34 15.50 21.59 13.98
N LYS A 35 14.53 21.03 14.69
CA LYS A 35 14.68 19.76 15.42
C LYS A 35 13.99 18.62 14.70
N VAL A 36 14.53 17.42 14.86
CA VAL A 36 14.01 16.18 14.28
C VAL A 36 13.72 15.20 15.41
N LYS A 37 12.56 14.55 15.36
CA LYS A 37 12.23 13.46 16.27
C LYS A 37 11.41 12.41 15.57
N PHE A 38 11.43 11.19 16.09
CA PHE A 38 10.56 10.13 15.55
C PHE A 38 9.09 10.45 15.82
N LEU A 39 8.22 10.18 14.85
CA LEU A 39 6.77 10.34 15.01
C LEU A 39 6.22 9.44 16.11
N TYR A 40 6.71 8.21 16.19
CA TYR A 40 6.24 7.18 17.13
C TYR A 40 7.36 6.74 18.07
N GLU A 41 7.97 7.69 18.74
CA GLU A 41 9.15 7.46 19.59
C GLU A 41 8.92 6.42 20.67
N LYS A 42 7.79 6.52 21.38
CA LYS A 42 7.45 5.56 22.45
C LYS A 42 7.29 4.14 21.92
N MET A 43 6.61 3.97 20.78
CA MET A 43 6.45 2.66 20.15
C MET A 43 7.78 2.12 19.64
N ARG A 44 8.61 2.99 19.08
CA ARG A 44 9.94 2.64 18.60
C ARG A 44 10.83 2.16 19.76
N ASN A 45 10.80 2.82 20.89
CA ASN A 45 11.59 2.47 22.06
C ASN A 45 11.16 1.14 22.68
N LYS A 46 9.85 0.84 22.66
CA LYS A 46 9.33 -0.47 23.06
C LYS A 46 9.77 -1.59 22.11
N LYS A 47 10.02 -1.26 20.85
CA LYS A 47 10.49 -2.17 19.81
C LYS A 47 12.00 -2.06 19.59
N ILE A 48 12.75 -1.79 20.64
CA ILE A 48 14.22 -1.57 20.62
C ILE A 48 14.97 -2.69 19.93
N LEU A 49 14.44 -3.89 19.96
CA LEU A 49 14.94 -5.00 19.18
C LEU A 49 14.51 -4.85 17.73
N LYS A 50 14.96 -3.84 17.15
CA LYS A 50 14.96 -3.28 15.79
C LYS A 50 14.66 -4.26 14.64
N GLN A 51 14.84 -5.53 14.87
CA GLN A 51 14.58 -6.60 13.91
C GLN A 51 13.14 -7.09 13.94
N SER A 52 12.34 -6.62 14.89
CA SER A 52 10.96 -7.07 15.08
C SER A 52 9.90 -6.03 14.69
N LYS A 53 10.24 -5.12 13.77
CA LYS A 53 9.23 -4.21 13.22
C LYS A 53 8.14 -5.04 12.53
N PRO A 54 6.86 -4.85 12.88
CA PRO A 54 5.80 -5.59 12.22
C PRO A 54 5.77 -5.23 10.73
N PRO A 55 5.50 -6.21 9.85
CA PRO A 55 5.35 -5.90 8.43
C PRO A 55 4.16 -4.97 8.25
N VAL A 56 4.33 -3.96 7.41
CA VAL A 56 3.29 -3.01 7.05
C VAL A 56 3.13 -2.94 5.55
N TYR A 57 1.91 -2.63 5.12
CA TYR A 57 1.52 -2.67 3.73
C TYR A 57 0.82 -1.37 3.34
N SER A 58 0.94 -1.00 2.09
CA SER A 58 0.17 0.09 1.50
C SER A 58 -0.74 -0.47 0.42
N HIS A 59 -1.82 0.26 0.13
CA HIS A 59 -2.64 -0.07 -1.03
C HIS A 59 -1.82 0.13 -2.31
N GLY A 60 -2.07 -0.75 -3.28
CA GLY A 60 -1.49 -0.63 -4.61
C GLY A 60 -2.35 0.26 -5.52
N ASN A 61 -2.55 -0.20 -6.73
CA ASN A 61 -3.17 0.57 -7.79
C ASN A 61 -4.50 0.00 -8.31
N LEU A 62 -4.99 -1.07 -7.70
CA LEU A 62 -6.22 -1.73 -8.13
C LEU A 62 -7.22 -1.88 -7.00
N PHE A 63 -8.46 -1.56 -7.31
CA PHE A 63 -9.62 -1.75 -6.46
C PHE A 63 -10.65 -2.57 -7.23
N SER A 64 -11.23 -3.56 -6.57
CA SER A 64 -12.35 -4.32 -7.11
C SER A 64 -13.41 -4.47 -6.04
N PHE A 65 -14.65 -4.14 -6.35
CA PHE A 65 -15.73 -4.18 -5.37
C PHE A 65 -17.06 -4.57 -6.02
N LYS A 66 -17.96 -5.08 -5.20
CA LYS A 66 -19.35 -5.31 -5.60
C LYS A 66 -20.11 -3.99 -5.57
N LEU A 67 -20.71 -3.63 -6.69
CA LEU A 67 -21.46 -2.37 -6.82
C LEU A 67 -22.52 -2.21 -5.73
N LYS A 68 -23.25 -3.26 -5.43
CA LYS A 68 -24.27 -3.28 -4.38
C LYS A 68 -23.70 -2.87 -3.02
N GLU A 69 -22.54 -3.42 -2.66
CA GLU A 69 -21.87 -3.13 -1.40
C GLU A 69 -21.27 -1.72 -1.38
N PHE A 70 -20.72 -1.29 -2.50
CA PHE A 70 -20.26 0.10 -2.66
C PHE A 70 -21.39 1.09 -2.37
N LEU A 71 -22.54 0.89 -2.99
CA LEU A 71 -23.71 1.78 -2.79
C LEU A 71 -24.23 1.73 -1.36
N LYS A 72 -24.27 0.55 -0.76
CA LYS A 72 -24.75 0.35 0.61
C LYS A 72 -23.84 1.00 1.65
N GLN A 73 -22.54 0.86 1.50
CA GLN A 73 -21.56 1.33 2.48
C GLN A 73 -20.96 2.69 2.14
N ASN A 74 -21.26 3.23 0.96
CA ASN A 74 -20.68 4.48 0.44
C ASN A 74 -19.14 4.48 0.54
N SER A 75 -18.52 3.40 0.09
CA SER A 75 -17.07 3.20 0.19
C SER A 75 -16.54 2.44 -1.03
N LEU A 76 -15.41 2.87 -1.57
CA LEU A 76 -14.68 2.15 -2.61
C LEU A 76 -14.04 0.85 -2.08
N THR A 77 -13.97 0.71 -0.77
CA THR A 77 -13.46 -0.47 -0.10
C THR A 77 -14.48 -1.05 0.87
N PRO A 78 -15.69 -1.43 0.37
CA PRO A 78 -16.72 -1.97 1.25
C PRO A 78 -16.24 -3.24 1.96
N LYS A 79 -16.62 -3.37 3.22
CA LYS A 79 -16.28 -4.52 4.06
C LYS A 79 -17.23 -5.69 3.80
N PRO A 80 -16.78 -6.93 3.89
CA PRO A 80 -15.40 -7.33 4.19
C PRO A 80 -14.44 -7.06 3.04
N LEU A 81 -13.29 -6.49 3.37
CA LEU A 81 -12.22 -6.12 2.46
C LEU A 81 -11.07 -7.13 2.55
N TYR A 82 -10.67 -7.65 1.41
CA TYR A 82 -9.54 -8.57 1.29
C TYR A 82 -8.45 -7.95 0.42
N PHE A 83 -7.32 -8.63 0.30
CA PHE A 83 -6.18 -8.12 -0.45
C PHE A 83 -5.62 -9.16 -1.42
N VAL A 84 -4.95 -8.65 -2.44
CA VAL A 84 -4.01 -9.41 -3.26
C VAL A 84 -2.65 -8.76 -3.07
N LEU A 85 -1.67 -9.54 -2.66
CA LEU A 85 -0.32 -9.05 -2.43
C LEU A 85 0.43 -8.97 -3.76
N LEU A 86 0.98 -7.79 -4.05
CA LEU A 86 1.87 -7.59 -5.19
C LEU A 86 3.29 -8.01 -4.81
N ASP A 87 3.97 -8.69 -5.72
CA ASP A 87 5.30 -9.24 -5.47
C ASP A 87 6.40 -8.17 -5.54
N THR A 88 6.20 -7.15 -6.37
CA THR A 88 7.19 -6.11 -6.61
C THR A 88 6.60 -4.72 -6.47
N PHE A 89 7.46 -3.77 -6.13
CA PHE A 89 7.10 -2.36 -6.08
C PHE A 89 6.60 -1.85 -7.45
N GLU A 90 7.21 -2.32 -8.52
CA GLU A 90 6.87 -1.91 -9.88
C GLU A 90 5.42 -2.21 -10.24
N GLU A 91 4.88 -3.30 -9.73
CA GLU A 91 3.47 -3.67 -9.94
C GLU A 91 2.49 -2.73 -9.22
N SER A 92 2.97 -1.97 -8.25
CA SER A 92 2.16 -1.06 -7.42
C SER A 92 2.11 0.37 -7.95
N ILE A 93 2.81 0.68 -9.04
CA ILE A 93 2.92 2.04 -9.55
C ILE A 93 1.56 2.59 -9.96
N ASP A 94 1.28 3.78 -9.47
CA ASP A 94 0.13 4.59 -9.82
C ASP A 94 0.62 5.92 -10.40
N ILE A 95 -0.10 6.48 -11.35
CA ILE A 95 0.32 7.69 -12.05
C ILE A 95 -0.55 8.87 -11.62
N ASP A 96 -0.05 9.64 -10.68
CA ASP A 96 -0.70 10.86 -10.20
C ASP A 96 0.03 12.12 -10.64
N THR A 97 1.32 12.02 -10.90
CA THR A 97 2.19 13.17 -11.20
C THR A 97 3.00 12.94 -12.49
N LYS A 98 3.59 14.02 -13.01
CA LYS A 98 4.53 13.93 -14.15
C LYS A 98 5.76 13.10 -13.81
N GLU A 99 6.18 13.12 -12.55
CA GLU A 99 7.30 12.30 -12.08
C GLU A 99 6.97 10.82 -12.14
N ASP A 100 5.75 10.46 -11.76
CA ASP A 100 5.28 9.07 -11.87
C ASP A 100 5.31 8.57 -13.32
N ILE A 101 5.00 9.44 -14.29
CA ILE A 101 5.12 9.09 -15.71
C ILE A 101 6.56 8.78 -16.07
N ARG A 102 7.52 9.56 -15.60
CA ARG A 102 8.95 9.31 -15.85
C ARG A 102 9.39 7.97 -15.27
N ILE A 103 8.98 7.69 -14.04
CA ILE A 103 9.26 6.43 -13.36
C ILE A 103 8.63 5.27 -14.14
N ALA A 104 7.36 5.38 -14.49
CA ALA A 104 6.64 4.35 -15.24
C ALA A 104 7.30 4.07 -16.59
N ARG A 105 7.72 5.10 -17.32
CA ARG A 105 8.44 4.96 -18.60
C ARG A 105 9.78 4.25 -18.45
N ALA A 106 10.53 4.59 -17.40
CA ALA A 106 11.81 3.94 -17.12
C ALA A 106 11.61 2.45 -16.81
N LEU A 107 10.60 2.12 -16.04
CA LEU A 107 10.26 0.74 -15.69
C LEU A 107 9.71 -0.04 -16.89
N PHE A 108 8.90 0.59 -17.72
CA PHE A 108 8.35 -0.03 -18.93
C PHE A 108 9.45 -0.52 -19.88
N LYS A 109 10.54 0.22 -20.00
CA LYS A 109 11.71 -0.20 -20.80
C LYS A 109 12.39 -1.43 -20.25
N LYS A 110 12.33 -1.63 -18.94
CA LYS A 110 12.91 -2.78 -18.24
C LYS A 110 12.07 -4.05 -18.41
N PHE A 111 10.75 -3.90 -18.44
CA PHE A 111 9.82 -5.01 -18.66
C PHE A 111 9.55 -5.15 -20.15
N LYS A 112 10.04 -6.23 -20.74
CA LYS A 112 9.63 -6.62 -22.09
C LYS A 112 8.24 -7.23 -21.99
N PHE A 113 7.22 -6.43 -22.24
CA PHE A 113 5.88 -6.94 -22.46
C PHE A 113 5.83 -7.56 -23.85
N ASN A 114 5.81 -8.86 -23.91
CA ASN A 114 5.54 -9.58 -25.15
C ASN A 114 4.05 -9.75 -25.32
#